data_b6775d66991c4754fb7d0d790c5dedbc
#
_entry.id   b6775d66991c4754fb7d0d790c5dedbc
#
_cell.length_a   1.000
_cell.length_b   1.000
_cell.length_c   1.000
_cell.angle_alpha   90.00
_cell.angle_beta   90.00
_cell.angle_gamma   90.00
#
_symmetry.space_group_name_H-M   'P 1'
#
loop_
_entity.id
_entity.type
_entity.pdbx_description
1 polymer ?
#
loop_
_entity_poly.entity_id
_entity_poly.type
_entity_poly.pdbx_seq_one_letter_code
_entity_poly.pdbx_strand_id
1 'polypeptide(L)'
;MGVEKNVLKKINFQSMGISNPLLSWFDTNKRALPFRENNKPYNVWISEVMLQQTKVDTVIPYFNEWIKKFPNIKAVADASEESILKSWEGLGYYSRCRNFHKAAKIIVNDYGSKIPEDWDNFRSLPGVGDYTAGAVLSIALNKNYLAIDGNVKRVLIRFFKIKKCCKLA
;
A
#
# COMPACT_ATOMS: atom_id res chain seq x y z
N MET A 1 -2.28 -19.58 10.26
CA MET A 1 -1.99 -18.14 10.00
C MET A 1 -1.23 -17.42 11.13
N GLY A 2 -1.10 -17.97 12.34
CA GLY A 2 -0.42 -17.33 13.47
C GLY A 2 1.11 -17.48 13.54
N VAL A 3 1.66 -18.56 13.03
CA VAL A 3 3.08 -18.89 13.21
C VAL A 3 4.00 -18.10 12.28
N GLU A 4 3.59 -17.77 11.04
CA GLU A 4 4.40 -17.00 10.10
C GLU A 4 4.56 -15.51 10.51
N LYS A 5 3.52 -14.91 11.10
CA LYS A 5 3.59 -13.53 11.62
C LYS A 5 4.60 -13.41 12.78
N ASN A 6 4.80 -14.47 13.56
CA ASN A 6 5.73 -14.47 14.68
C ASN A 6 7.20 -14.66 14.28
N VAL A 7 7.47 -15.38 13.20
CA VAL A 7 8.86 -15.61 12.74
C VAL A 7 9.45 -14.33 12.15
N LEU A 8 8.69 -13.59 11.33
CA LEU A 8 9.16 -12.35 10.73
C LEU A 8 9.32 -11.20 11.75
N LYS A 9 8.50 -11.18 12.81
CA LYS A 9 8.65 -10.22 13.93
C LYS A 9 9.94 -10.43 14.77
N LYS A 10 10.52 -11.64 14.72
CA LYS A 10 11.75 -11.98 15.47
C LYS A 10 13.05 -11.72 14.68
N ILE A 11 12.95 -11.36 13.41
CA ILE A 11 14.13 -11.07 12.58
C ILE A 11 14.61 -9.66 12.93
N ASN A 12 15.72 -9.56 13.63
CA ASN A 12 16.39 -8.29 13.88
C ASN A 12 17.27 -7.93 12.68
N PHE A 13 16.72 -7.17 11.74
CA PHE A 13 17.42 -6.74 10.54
C PHE A 13 18.67 -5.87 10.85
N GLN A 14 18.67 -5.14 11.96
CA GLN A 14 19.81 -4.28 12.35
C GLN A 14 21.03 -5.12 12.76
N SER A 15 20.82 -6.23 13.46
CA SER A 15 21.93 -7.10 13.91
C SER A 15 22.59 -7.86 12.76
N MET A 16 22.01 -7.89 11.57
CA MET A 16 22.49 -8.67 10.41
C MET A 16 23.35 -7.85 9.44
N GLY A 17 23.56 -6.58 9.68
CA GLY A 17 24.42 -5.73 8.83
C GLY A 17 23.88 -5.43 7.42
N ILE A 18 22.62 -5.85 7.10
CA ILE A 18 22.03 -5.71 5.76
C ILE A 18 21.35 -4.35 5.56
N SER A 19 20.85 -3.76 6.64
CA SER A 19 20.04 -2.54 6.57
C SER A 19 20.79 -1.38 5.92
N ASN A 20 22.02 -1.11 6.36
CA ASN A 20 22.80 0.00 5.86
C ASN A 20 23.20 -0.14 4.37
N PRO A 21 23.72 -1.29 3.91
CA PRO A 21 23.99 -1.49 2.48
C PRO A 21 22.72 -1.38 1.62
N LEU A 22 21.59 -1.91 2.10
CA LEU A 22 20.31 -1.84 1.37
C LEU A 22 19.79 -0.41 1.28
N LEU A 23 19.85 0.36 2.36
CA LEU A 23 19.45 1.76 2.38
C LEU A 23 20.33 2.62 1.48
N SER A 24 21.65 2.45 1.54
CA SER A 24 22.58 3.17 0.65
C SER A 24 22.34 2.85 -0.81
N TRP A 25 22.11 1.57 -1.12
CA TRP A 25 21.75 1.17 -2.48
C TRP A 25 20.41 1.78 -2.92
N PHE A 26 19.39 1.74 -2.07
CA PHE A 26 18.08 2.30 -2.37
C PHE A 26 18.17 3.81 -2.65
N ASP A 27 18.90 4.56 -1.83
CA ASP A 27 19.04 6.01 -2.00
C ASP A 27 19.66 6.39 -3.35
N THR A 28 20.57 5.55 -3.84
CA THR A 28 21.22 5.76 -5.13
C THR A 28 20.39 5.27 -6.31
N ASN A 29 19.57 4.21 -6.12
CA ASN A 29 18.90 3.50 -7.22
C ASN A 29 17.38 3.66 -7.22
N LYS A 30 16.80 4.38 -6.24
CA LYS A 30 15.34 4.58 -6.18
C LYS A 30 14.82 5.31 -7.42
N ARG A 31 13.74 4.81 -8.00
CA ARG A 31 13.10 5.45 -9.15
C ARG A 31 12.35 6.70 -8.72
N ALA A 32 12.45 7.78 -9.50
CA ALA A 32 11.58 8.93 -9.37
C ALA A 32 10.17 8.54 -9.83
N LEU A 33 9.22 8.49 -8.91
CA LEU A 33 7.84 8.08 -9.16
C LEU A 33 6.90 9.15 -8.60
N PRO A 34 5.90 9.64 -9.35
CA PRO A 34 5.05 10.76 -8.93
C PRO A 34 4.33 10.51 -7.60
N PHE A 35 3.99 9.26 -7.30
CA PHE A 35 3.35 8.87 -6.05
C PHE A 35 4.33 8.67 -4.87
N ARG A 36 5.65 8.89 -5.10
CA ARG A 36 6.71 8.86 -4.08
C ARG A 36 7.34 10.22 -3.82
N GLU A 37 6.97 11.26 -4.58
CA GLU A 37 7.51 12.62 -4.42
C GLU A 37 7.02 13.28 -3.13
N ASN A 38 5.78 13.05 -2.76
CA ASN A 38 5.23 13.48 -1.48
C ASN A 38 4.56 12.28 -0.81
N ASN A 39 4.99 11.95 0.38
CA ASN A 39 4.46 10.80 1.13
C ASN A 39 3.09 11.12 1.80
N LYS A 40 2.19 11.84 1.12
CA LYS A 40 0.82 12.05 1.63
C LYS A 40 0.08 10.72 1.73
N PRO A 41 -0.56 10.40 2.86
CA PRO A 41 -1.23 9.11 3.06
C PRO A 41 -2.23 8.75 1.95
N TYR A 42 -2.98 9.73 1.48
CA TYR A 42 -3.92 9.57 0.37
C TYR A 42 -3.22 9.15 -0.94
N ASN A 43 -2.12 9.82 -1.30
CA ASN A 43 -1.38 9.55 -2.53
C ASN A 43 -0.71 8.17 -2.49
N VAL A 44 -0.10 7.83 -1.36
CA VAL A 44 0.50 6.51 -1.15
C VAL A 44 -0.59 5.43 -1.25
N TRP A 45 -1.74 5.62 -0.58
CA TRP A 45 -2.79 4.62 -0.58
C TRP A 45 -3.39 4.38 -1.97
N ILE A 46 -3.80 5.43 -2.68
CA ILE A 46 -4.36 5.23 -4.03
C ILE A 46 -3.35 4.59 -4.98
N SER A 47 -2.07 4.98 -4.90
CA SER A 47 -1.02 4.36 -5.72
C SER A 47 -0.84 2.87 -5.41
N GLU A 48 -0.83 2.48 -4.13
CA GLU A 48 -0.75 1.07 -3.71
C GLU A 48 -1.96 0.25 -4.21
N VAL A 49 -3.17 0.85 -4.21
CA VAL A 49 -4.37 0.21 -4.77
C VAL A 49 -4.27 0.06 -6.28
N MET A 50 -3.77 1.07 -7.01
CA MET A 50 -3.58 1.00 -8.45
C MET A 50 -2.51 -0.02 -8.84
N LEU A 51 -1.43 -0.13 -8.06
CA LEU A 51 -0.30 -1.04 -8.32
C LEU A 51 -0.61 -2.52 -8.06
N GLN A 52 -1.73 -2.84 -7.39
CA GLN A 52 -2.14 -4.24 -7.24
C GLN A 52 -2.35 -4.88 -8.60
N GLN A 53 -1.47 -5.84 -8.97
CA GLN A 53 -1.51 -6.57 -10.25
C GLN A 53 -1.44 -5.68 -11.51
N THR A 54 -0.92 -4.46 -11.40
CA THR A 54 -0.75 -3.53 -12.51
C THR A 54 0.70 -3.02 -12.53
N LYS A 55 1.29 -2.92 -13.73
CA LYS A 55 2.66 -2.44 -13.89
C LYS A 55 2.76 -0.95 -13.57
N VAL A 56 3.92 -0.54 -13.04
CA VAL A 56 4.20 0.85 -12.64
C VAL A 56 3.98 1.84 -13.81
N ASP A 57 4.51 1.53 -14.98
CA ASP A 57 4.43 2.41 -16.15
C ASP A 57 2.98 2.63 -16.61
N THR A 58 2.12 1.62 -16.42
CA THR A 58 0.68 1.75 -16.66
C THR A 58 0.02 2.63 -15.60
N VAL A 59 0.43 2.53 -14.34
CA VAL A 59 -0.20 3.27 -13.23
C VAL A 59 0.12 4.77 -13.26
N ILE A 60 1.31 5.17 -13.69
CA ILE A 60 1.75 6.58 -13.66
C ILE A 60 0.74 7.55 -14.31
N PRO A 61 0.30 7.36 -15.56
CA PRO A 61 -0.66 8.27 -16.18
C PRO A 61 -2.01 8.27 -15.46
N TYR A 62 -2.50 7.11 -15.00
CA TYR A 62 -3.75 7.04 -14.25
C TYR A 62 -3.68 7.76 -12.92
N PHE A 63 -2.58 7.59 -12.18
CA PHE A 63 -2.36 8.28 -10.92
C PHE A 63 -2.38 9.80 -11.11
N ASN A 64 -1.67 10.31 -12.11
CA ASN A 64 -1.59 11.75 -12.38
C ASN A 64 -2.98 12.34 -12.70
N GLU A 65 -3.75 11.69 -13.56
CA GLU A 65 -5.13 12.13 -13.88
C GLU A 65 -6.08 11.98 -12.70
N TRP A 66 -5.92 10.91 -11.91
CA TRP A 66 -6.71 10.70 -10.70
C TRP A 66 -6.50 11.82 -9.68
N ILE A 67 -5.26 12.18 -9.39
CA ILE A 67 -4.95 13.24 -8.39
C ILE A 67 -5.42 14.62 -8.86
N LYS A 68 -5.39 14.90 -10.15
CA LYS A 68 -5.96 16.14 -10.71
C LYS A 68 -7.47 16.20 -10.48
N LYS A 69 -8.17 15.10 -10.73
CA LYS A 69 -9.63 15.02 -10.63
C LYS A 69 -10.12 14.86 -9.19
N PHE A 70 -9.40 14.07 -8.39
CA PHE A 70 -9.72 13.77 -6.99
C PHE A 70 -8.51 14.09 -6.10
N PRO A 71 -8.28 15.36 -5.74
CA PRO A 71 -7.05 15.79 -5.05
C PRO A 71 -6.96 15.33 -3.59
N ASN A 72 -8.02 14.81 -3.02
CA ASN A 72 -8.08 14.33 -1.64
C ASN A 72 -9.19 13.29 -1.46
N ILE A 73 -9.21 12.66 -0.26
CA ILE A 73 -10.14 11.58 0.05
C ILE A 73 -11.61 12.05 0.04
N LYS A 74 -11.87 13.32 0.40
CA LYS A 74 -13.22 13.89 0.38
C LYS A 74 -13.74 13.99 -1.06
N ALA A 75 -12.92 14.46 -2.00
CA ALA A 75 -13.29 14.52 -3.42
C ALA A 75 -13.64 13.13 -3.98
N VAL A 76 -12.98 12.07 -3.51
CA VAL A 76 -13.32 10.69 -3.86
C VAL A 76 -14.67 10.29 -3.27
N ALA A 77 -14.89 10.58 -1.98
CA ALA A 77 -16.13 10.20 -1.30
C ALA A 77 -17.38 10.89 -1.88
N ASP A 78 -17.23 12.18 -2.24
CA ASP A 78 -18.31 12.99 -2.79
C ASP A 78 -18.64 12.67 -4.27
N ALA A 79 -17.73 11.99 -4.97
CA ALA A 79 -17.91 11.65 -6.37
C ALA A 79 -18.95 10.53 -6.56
N SER A 80 -19.65 10.53 -7.72
CA SER A 80 -20.49 9.41 -8.12
C SER A 80 -19.64 8.17 -8.43
N GLU A 81 -20.21 6.97 -8.21
CA GLU A 81 -19.54 5.72 -8.56
C GLU A 81 -19.20 5.66 -10.05
N GLU A 82 -20.05 6.19 -10.90
CA GLU A 82 -19.81 6.29 -12.34
C GLU A 82 -18.57 7.12 -12.66
N SER A 83 -18.41 8.30 -12.03
CA SER A 83 -17.24 9.17 -12.20
C SER A 83 -15.95 8.50 -11.76
N ILE A 84 -16.01 7.77 -10.65
CA ILE A 84 -14.89 7.00 -10.10
C ILE A 84 -14.50 5.86 -11.05
N LEU A 85 -15.47 5.07 -11.51
CA LEU A 85 -15.23 3.96 -12.44
C LEU A 85 -14.73 4.42 -13.81
N LYS A 86 -15.25 5.55 -14.32
CA LYS A 86 -14.77 6.15 -15.57
C LYS A 86 -13.29 6.55 -15.50
N SER A 87 -12.86 7.06 -14.35
CA SER A 87 -11.45 7.43 -14.12
C SER A 87 -10.53 6.22 -13.91
N TRP A 88 -11.11 5.03 -13.72
CA TRP A 88 -10.41 3.76 -13.55
C TRP A 88 -10.44 2.89 -14.82
N GLU A 89 -11.17 3.32 -15.85
CA GLU A 89 -11.36 2.55 -17.07
C GLU A 89 -10.02 2.20 -17.73
N GLY A 90 -9.79 0.91 -18.00
CA GLY A 90 -8.53 0.39 -18.55
C GLY A 90 -7.56 -0.20 -17.54
N LEU A 91 -7.64 0.16 -16.24
CA LEU A 91 -6.79 -0.46 -15.21
C LEU A 91 -7.21 -1.89 -14.83
N GLY A 92 -8.48 -2.26 -15.08
CA GLY A 92 -9.01 -3.57 -14.69
C GLY A 92 -9.22 -3.73 -13.18
N TYR A 93 -9.65 -4.94 -12.78
CA TYR A 93 -9.90 -5.26 -11.36
C TYR A 93 -10.72 -4.20 -10.63
N TYR A 94 -11.87 -3.85 -11.15
CA TYR A 94 -12.75 -2.75 -10.71
C TYR A 94 -13.20 -2.84 -9.26
N SER A 95 -13.14 -4.04 -8.66
CA SER A 95 -13.41 -4.22 -7.22
C SER A 95 -12.48 -3.39 -6.34
N ARG A 96 -11.22 -3.16 -6.76
CA ARG A 96 -10.26 -2.30 -6.07
C ARG A 96 -10.79 -0.87 -5.99
N CYS A 97 -11.22 -0.34 -7.12
CA CYS A 97 -11.77 1.00 -7.25
C CYS A 97 -13.03 1.18 -6.38
N ARG A 98 -13.98 0.22 -6.47
CA ARG A 98 -15.20 0.25 -5.65
C ARG A 98 -14.90 0.19 -4.15
N ASN A 99 -13.97 -0.67 -3.74
CA ASN A 99 -13.58 -0.77 -2.34
C ASN A 99 -12.93 0.52 -1.85
N PHE A 100 -12.05 1.13 -2.66
CA PHE A 100 -11.43 2.40 -2.33
C PHE A 100 -12.48 3.52 -2.18
N HIS A 101 -13.46 3.59 -3.07
CA HIS A 101 -14.57 4.54 -2.98
C HIS A 101 -15.42 4.33 -1.72
N LYS A 102 -15.76 3.07 -1.38
CA LYS A 102 -16.46 2.75 -0.13
C LYS A 102 -15.65 3.15 1.09
N ALA A 103 -14.35 2.86 1.09
CA ALA A 103 -13.46 3.25 2.19
C ALA A 103 -13.35 4.77 2.33
N ALA A 104 -13.31 5.51 1.21
CA ALA A 104 -13.31 6.97 1.23
C ALA A 104 -14.55 7.54 1.91
N LYS A 105 -15.74 6.99 1.63
CA LYS A 105 -17.00 7.39 2.30
C LYS A 105 -16.97 7.13 3.79
N ILE A 106 -16.46 5.98 4.23
CA ILE A 106 -16.29 5.66 5.64
C ILE A 106 -15.34 6.68 6.31
N ILE A 107 -14.21 6.99 5.67
CA ILE A 107 -13.25 7.95 6.21
C ILE A 107 -13.87 9.35 6.37
N VAL A 108 -14.66 9.79 5.41
CA VAL A 108 -15.32 11.09 5.52
C VAL A 108 -16.35 11.10 6.64
N ASN A 109 -17.17 10.05 6.76
CA ASN A 109 -18.26 9.98 7.72
C ASN A 109 -17.76 9.72 9.15
N ASP A 110 -16.86 8.77 9.34
CA ASP A 110 -16.51 8.24 10.65
C ASP A 110 -15.19 8.79 11.19
N TYR A 111 -14.32 9.30 10.32
CA TYR A 111 -12.98 9.79 10.69
C TYR A 111 -12.73 11.26 10.30
N GLY A 112 -13.77 12.03 9.99
CA GLY A 112 -13.65 13.45 9.67
C GLY A 112 -12.69 13.76 8.52
N SER A 113 -12.68 12.93 7.49
CA SER A 113 -11.80 13.01 6.31
C SER A 113 -10.30 12.80 6.61
N LYS A 114 -9.94 12.28 7.77
CA LYS A 114 -8.55 11.94 8.13
C LYS A 114 -8.35 10.43 8.00
N ILE A 115 -7.34 10.03 7.27
CA ILE A 115 -6.97 8.61 7.15
C ILE A 115 -6.53 8.11 8.53
N PRO A 116 -7.12 7.00 9.05
CA PRO A 116 -6.72 6.43 10.34
C PRO A 116 -5.22 6.09 10.38
N GLU A 117 -4.56 6.47 11.47
CA GLU A 117 -3.12 6.25 11.65
C GLU A 117 -2.78 4.98 12.43
N ASP A 118 -3.80 4.35 13.01
CA ASP A 118 -3.64 3.07 13.71
C ASP A 118 -3.95 1.89 12.77
N TRP A 119 -3.35 0.75 13.10
CA TRP A 119 -3.44 -0.45 12.28
C TRP A 119 -4.86 -1.00 12.17
N ASP A 120 -5.57 -1.10 13.28
CA ASP A 120 -6.85 -1.84 13.33
C ASP A 120 -7.93 -1.05 12.58
N ASN A 121 -8.02 0.25 12.81
CA ASN A 121 -8.98 1.10 12.11
C ASN A 121 -8.66 1.19 10.60
N PHE A 122 -7.40 1.39 10.23
CA PHE A 122 -7.06 1.46 8.80
C PHE A 122 -7.23 0.11 8.10
N ARG A 123 -6.84 -0.98 8.76
CA ARG A 123 -6.97 -2.35 8.24
C ARG A 123 -8.42 -2.82 8.10
N SER A 124 -9.37 -2.26 8.87
CA SER A 124 -10.80 -2.58 8.79
C SER A 124 -11.49 -2.00 7.54
N LEU A 125 -10.88 -1.03 6.87
CA LEU A 125 -11.46 -0.37 5.71
C LEU A 125 -11.59 -1.34 4.51
N PRO A 126 -12.64 -1.22 3.69
CA PRO A 126 -12.84 -2.03 2.50
C PRO A 126 -11.62 -2.03 1.57
N GLY A 127 -11.14 -3.21 1.19
CA GLY A 127 -10.02 -3.37 0.28
C GLY A 127 -8.63 -3.15 0.89
N VAL A 128 -8.54 -2.84 2.17
CA VAL A 128 -7.26 -2.70 2.88
C VAL A 128 -6.82 -4.05 3.45
N GLY A 129 -5.79 -4.64 2.85
CA GLY A 129 -5.12 -5.84 3.34
C GLY A 129 -3.93 -5.51 4.24
N ASP A 130 -3.32 -6.53 4.86
CA ASP A 130 -2.13 -6.39 5.72
C ASP A 130 -0.98 -5.67 4.98
N TYR A 131 -0.79 -5.99 3.69
CA TYR A 131 0.23 -5.32 2.87
C TYR A 131 -0.08 -3.82 2.69
N THR A 132 -1.30 -3.49 2.27
CA THR A 132 -1.70 -2.09 2.04
C THR A 132 -1.63 -1.27 3.33
N ALA A 133 -2.10 -1.84 4.44
CA ALA A 133 -2.00 -1.18 5.75
C ALA A 133 -0.53 -0.94 6.13
N GLY A 134 0.32 -1.96 6.01
CA GLY A 134 1.76 -1.84 6.28
C GLY A 134 2.43 -0.80 5.39
N ALA A 135 2.14 -0.78 4.09
CA ALA A 135 2.74 0.16 3.14
C ALA A 135 2.33 1.61 3.44
N VAL A 136 1.04 1.89 3.59
CA VAL A 136 0.56 3.24 3.84
C VAL A 136 1.06 3.77 5.19
N LEU A 137 0.90 2.99 6.25
CA LEU A 137 1.28 3.41 7.59
C LEU A 137 2.79 3.59 7.75
N SER A 138 3.62 2.76 7.08
CA SER A 138 5.07 2.93 7.16
C SER A 138 5.58 4.04 6.24
N ILE A 139 5.16 4.09 4.99
CA ILE A 139 5.70 5.03 3.99
C ILE A 139 5.20 6.45 4.23
N ALA A 140 3.90 6.60 4.51
CA ALA A 140 3.29 7.92 4.60
C ALA A 140 3.29 8.48 6.02
N LEU A 141 3.21 7.63 7.05
CA LEU A 141 3.07 8.03 8.44
C LEU A 141 4.27 7.65 9.31
N ASN A 142 5.32 7.07 8.70
CA ASN A 142 6.55 6.65 9.38
C ASN A 142 6.28 5.72 10.60
N LYS A 143 5.22 4.92 10.54
CA LYS A 143 4.90 3.96 11.60
C LYS A 143 5.73 2.68 11.40
N ASN A 144 6.06 2.00 12.47
CA ASN A 144 6.89 0.80 12.45
C ASN A 144 6.08 -0.45 12.06
N TYR A 145 5.59 -0.48 10.82
CA TYR A 145 4.88 -1.63 10.24
C TYR A 145 5.61 -2.16 9.02
N LEU A 146 5.50 -3.46 8.79
CA LEU A 146 6.12 -4.13 7.64
C LEU A 146 5.12 -4.24 6.48
N ALA A 147 5.53 -3.77 5.31
CA ALA A 147 4.82 -3.99 4.04
C ALA A 147 5.40 -5.24 3.36
N ILE A 148 4.83 -6.41 3.64
CA ILE A 148 5.31 -7.68 3.11
C ILE A 148 4.40 -8.16 1.99
N ASP A 149 4.83 -7.97 0.75
CA ASP A 149 4.21 -8.56 -0.43
C ASP A 149 4.77 -9.97 -0.73
N GLY A 150 4.28 -10.59 -1.80
CA GLY A 150 4.77 -11.89 -2.23
C GLY A 150 6.26 -11.90 -2.64
N ASN A 151 6.79 -10.78 -3.14
CA ASN A 151 8.19 -10.64 -3.54
C ASN A 151 9.09 -10.53 -2.32
N VAL A 152 8.76 -9.64 -1.40
CA VAL A 152 9.48 -9.49 -0.12
C VAL A 152 9.48 -10.80 0.64
N LYS A 153 8.32 -11.47 0.75
CA LYS A 153 8.21 -12.77 1.40
C LYS A 153 9.15 -13.80 0.76
N ARG A 154 9.17 -13.87 -0.57
CA ARG A 154 10.03 -14.80 -1.32
C ARG A 154 11.51 -14.52 -1.10
N VAL A 155 11.92 -13.26 -1.12
CA VAL A 155 13.32 -12.86 -0.84
C VAL A 155 13.72 -13.24 0.57
N LEU A 156 12.90 -12.88 1.56
CA LEU A 156 13.18 -13.18 2.96
C LEU A 156 13.28 -14.68 3.24
N ILE A 157 12.37 -15.48 2.68
CA ILE A 157 12.40 -16.94 2.83
C ILE A 157 13.71 -17.53 2.26
N ARG A 158 14.14 -17.07 1.08
CA ARG A 158 15.39 -17.54 0.45
C ARG A 158 16.62 -17.07 1.21
N PHE A 159 16.66 -15.80 1.56
CA PHE A 159 17.81 -15.19 2.23
C PHE A 159 18.06 -15.80 3.60
N PHE A 160 17.00 -15.94 4.41
CA PHE A 160 17.09 -16.51 5.75
C PHE A 160 17.00 -18.05 5.79
N LYS A 161 16.95 -18.71 4.62
CA LYS A 161 16.81 -20.17 4.52
C LYS A 161 15.67 -20.70 5.40
N ILE A 162 14.57 -19.95 5.49
CA ILE A 162 13.40 -20.34 6.28
C ILE A 162 12.82 -21.60 5.64
N LYS A 163 12.95 -22.74 6.32
CA LYS A 163 12.35 -23.99 5.87
C LYS A 163 10.84 -23.81 5.85
N LYS A 164 10.21 -24.14 4.71
CA LYS A 164 8.76 -24.12 4.56
C LYS A 164 8.12 -24.95 5.67
N CYS A 165 7.52 -24.30 6.64
CA CYS A 165 6.55 -24.96 7.50
C CYS A 165 5.19 -24.76 6.84
N CYS A 166 4.72 -25.83 6.18
CA CYS A 166 3.35 -26.13 5.73
C CYS A 166 2.63 -25.14 4.81
N LYS A 167 2.30 -25.69 3.64
CA LYS A 167 1.18 -25.39 2.72
C LYS A 167 0.89 -23.92 2.41
N LEU A 168 1.44 -23.49 1.28
CA LEU A 168 0.84 -22.48 0.42
C LEU A 168 -0.39 -23.13 -0.24
N ALA A 169 -1.58 -22.81 0.20
CA ALA A 169 -2.78 -22.90 -0.60
C ALA A 169 -3.02 -21.50 -1.19
#